data_364a523a6778eb045d8f98253180c83d
#
_entry.id   364a523a6778eb045d8f98253180c83d
#
_cell.length_a   1.000
_cell.length_b   1.000
_cell.length_c   1.000
_cell.angle_alpha   90.00
_cell.angle_beta   90.00
_cell.angle_gamma   90.00
#
_symmetry.space_group_name_H-M   'P 1'
#
loop_
_entity.id
_entity.type
_entity.pdbx_description
1 polymer ?
#
loop_
_entity_poly.entity_id
_entity_poly.type
_entity_poly.pdbx_seq_one_letter_code
_entity_poly.pdbx_strand_id
1 'polypeptide(L)'
;MGMFDIIGPIMIGPLLAGIAVAARIGLMARHIFQEEPKKADIIVYGSFAKTYRGHGTDRALVAGILGIGADDVRLRTSFEIAKERHVEINLHPSDAEVRHPNTVRIRLTGEDNRVLEVLGVSLGGGKIEIREINGFEAVLTGEDHTLMTFHHDKPGIIARVSTLLAMKDINVSTMRVFRSGRNERAVMIIATDGRVPNESVEEIKKIDGVNNVITILPL
;
A
#
# COMPACT_ATOMS: atom_id res chain seq x y z
N MET A 1 16.84 -1.25 19.13
CA MET A 1 17.19 -1.31 17.70
C MET A 1 18.18 -2.45 17.55
N GLY A 2 17.80 -3.58 17.00
CA GLY A 2 18.66 -4.75 16.82
C GLY A 2 19.58 -4.56 15.61
N MET A 3 20.67 -5.33 15.56
CA MET A 3 21.63 -5.30 14.45
C MET A 3 20.96 -5.63 13.10
N PHE A 4 19.90 -6.42 13.11
CA PHE A 4 19.09 -6.76 11.94
C PHE A 4 18.18 -5.64 11.43
N ASP A 5 17.81 -4.68 12.28
CA ASP A 5 17.06 -3.48 11.86
C ASP A 5 17.90 -2.54 11.00
N ILE A 6 19.24 -2.68 11.07
CA ILE A 6 20.21 -1.87 10.31
C ILE A 6 20.56 -2.53 8.98
N ILE A 7 20.50 -3.88 8.90
CA ILE A 7 20.92 -4.66 7.73
C ILE A 7 19.79 -4.73 6.68
N GLY A 8 18.55 -4.44 7.06
CA GLY A 8 17.38 -4.52 6.20
C GLY A 8 16.80 -5.94 6.11
N PRO A 9 15.71 -6.13 5.35
CA PRO A 9 15.06 -7.42 5.22
C PRO A 9 15.98 -8.47 4.56
N ILE A 10 15.73 -9.75 4.87
CA ILE A 10 16.44 -10.88 4.24
C ILE A 10 16.22 -10.81 2.72
N MET A 11 17.30 -10.78 1.97
CA MET A 11 17.27 -10.69 0.51
C MET A 11 17.96 -11.87 -0.14
N ILE A 12 17.34 -12.42 -1.19
CA ILE A 12 17.90 -13.55 -1.95
C ILE A 12 18.71 -13.00 -3.14
N GLY A 13 20.03 -13.13 -3.04
CA GLY A 13 21.00 -12.69 -4.07
C GLY A 13 21.40 -11.22 -3.91
N PRO A 14 22.14 -10.63 -4.87
CA PRO A 14 22.65 -9.26 -4.81
C PRO A 14 21.52 -8.23 -5.07
N LEU A 15 20.46 -8.31 -4.27
CA LEU A 15 19.37 -7.35 -4.32
C LEU A 15 19.78 -6.10 -3.55
N LEU A 16 19.87 -4.99 -4.25
CA LEU A 16 20.08 -3.69 -3.63
C LEU A 16 18.82 -3.34 -2.80
N ALA A 17 19.01 -2.64 -1.69
CA ALA A 17 17.93 -2.19 -0.82
C ALA A 17 16.78 -1.50 -1.59
N GLY A 18 17.08 -0.84 -2.72
CA GLY A 18 16.11 -0.22 -3.60
C GLY A 18 15.11 -1.20 -4.25
N ILE A 19 15.51 -2.45 -4.52
CA ILE A 19 14.62 -3.47 -5.11
C ILE A 19 13.61 -3.94 -4.05
N ALA A 20 14.08 -4.23 -2.83
CA ALA A 20 13.20 -4.66 -1.76
C ALA A 20 12.12 -3.61 -1.45
N VAL A 21 12.50 -2.34 -1.45
CA VAL A 21 11.58 -1.22 -1.22
C VAL A 21 10.54 -1.11 -2.33
N ALA A 22 10.96 -1.27 -3.59
CA ALA A 22 10.04 -1.24 -4.72
C ALA A 22 9.02 -2.38 -4.66
N ALA A 23 9.46 -3.61 -4.33
CA ALA A 23 8.57 -4.75 -4.13
C ALA A 23 7.57 -4.49 -2.99
N ARG A 24 8.01 -3.93 -1.87
CA ARG A 24 7.15 -3.57 -0.74
C ARG A 24 6.11 -2.50 -1.11
N ILE A 25 6.46 -1.49 -1.92
CA ILE A 25 5.49 -0.50 -2.41
C ILE A 25 4.44 -1.18 -3.30
N GLY A 26 4.85 -2.03 -4.23
CA GLY A 26 3.93 -2.80 -5.07
C GLY A 26 3.01 -3.72 -4.25
N LEU A 27 3.57 -4.42 -3.26
CA LEU A 27 2.82 -5.30 -2.36
C LEU A 27 1.83 -4.53 -1.48
N MET A 28 2.21 -3.34 -1.00
CA MET A 28 1.29 -2.47 -0.27
C MET A 28 0.12 -2.02 -1.15
N ALA A 29 0.38 -1.61 -2.40
CA ALA A 29 -0.68 -1.27 -3.35
C ALA A 29 -1.63 -2.47 -3.56
N ARG A 30 -1.10 -3.68 -3.69
CA ARG A 30 -1.86 -4.93 -3.81
C ARG A 30 -2.70 -5.22 -2.56
N HIS A 31 -2.14 -5.00 -1.36
CA HIS A 31 -2.86 -5.18 -0.10
C HIS A 31 -4.00 -4.16 0.07
N ILE A 32 -3.80 -2.91 -0.36
CA ILE A 32 -4.87 -1.90 -0.35
C ILE A 32 -5.95 -2.24 -1.39
N PHE A 33 -5.56 -2.79 -2.54
CA PHE A 33 -6.48 -3.17 -3.60
C PHE A 33 -7.31 -4.41 -3.28
N GLN A 34 -6.81 -5.31 -2.43
CA GLN A 34 -7.45 -6.52 -1.90
C GLN A 34 -7.69 -7.65 -2.92
N GLU A 35 -7.41 -7.46 -4.19
CA GLU A 35 -7.57 -8.47 -5.25
C GLU A 35 -6.46 -8.38 -6.29
N GLU A 36 -6.29 -9.40 -7.14
CA GLU A 36 -5.36 -9.32 -8.26
C GLU A 36 -5.91 -8.36 -9.32
N PRO A 37 -5.11 -7.36 -9.73
CA PRO A 37 -5.55 -6.43 -10.76
C PRO A 37 -5.52 -7.07 -12.14
N LYS A 38 -6.43 -6.69 -13.04
CA LYS A 38 -6.31 -7.01 -14.47
C LYS A 38 -5.31 -6.10 -15.18
N LYS A 39 -5.07 -4.91 -14.61
CA LYS A 39 -4.16 -3.91 -15.19
C LYS A 39 -3.46 -3.11 -14.11
N ALA A 40 -2.18 -2.83 -14.33
CA ALA A 40 -1.37 -1.92 -13.52
C ALA A 40 -0.66 -0.89 -14.42
N ASP A 41 -0.99 0.38 -14.23
CA ASP A 41 -0.26 1.51 -14.82
C ASP A 41 0.68 2.08 -13.76
N ILE A 42 1.98 2.08 -14.02
CA ILE A 42 3.03 2.42 -13.06
C ILE A 42 3.84 3.59 -13.62
N ILE A 43 3.95 4.66 -12.86
CA ILE A 43 4.78 5.81 -13.21
C ILE A 43 5.88 5.94 -12.15
N VAL A 44 7.14 5.87 -12.59
CA VAL A 44 8.30 6.04 -11.73
C VAL A 44 8.92 7.42 -11.93
N TYR A 45 9.35 8.05 -10.83
CA TYR A 45 9.87 9.41 -10.83
C TYR A 45 11.30 9.47 -10.27
N GLY A 46 11.98 10.56 -10.53
CA GLY A 46 13.28 10.91 -9.95
C GLY A 46 14.33 9.82 -10.11
N SER A 47 14.91 9.34 -9.04
CA SER A 47 15.94 8.28 -9.08
C SER A 47 15.40 6.96 -9.59
N PHE A 48 14.16 6.59 -9.24
CA PHE A 48 13.51 5.40 -9.78
C PHE A 48 13.37 5.46 -11.30
N ALA A 49 12.99 6.61 -11.87
CA ALA A 49 12.89 6.80 -13.32
C ALA A 49 14.22 6.60 -14.05
N LYS A 50 15.35 6.97 -13.42
CA LYS A 50 16.69 6.86 -14.01
C LYS A 50 17.25 5.44 -13.97
N THR A 51 16.84 4.62 -13.02
CA THR A 51 17.51 3.34 -12.71
C THR A 51 16.61 2.12 -12.83
N TYR A 52 15.31 2.26 -13.07
CA TYR A 52 14.33 1.18 -12.93
C TYR A 52 14.65 -0.08 -13.75
N ARG A 53 15.14 0.03 -14.99
CA ARG A 53 15.49 -1.13 -15.82
C ARG A 53 16.80 -1.77 -15.42
N GLY A 54 17.82 -0.96 -15.11
CA GLY A 54 19.18 -1.45 -14.81
C GLY A 54 19.28 -2.14 -13.46
N HIS A 55 18.49 -1.73 -12.47
CA HIS A 55 18.55 -2.21 -11.10
C HIS A 55 17.40 -3.16 -10.74
N GLY A 56 16.49 -3.50 -11.67
CA GLY A 56 15.40 -4.43 -11.42
C GLY A 56 14.24 -3.86 -10.58
N THR A 57 14.17 -2.54 -10.45
CA THR A 57 13.07 -1.85 -9.76
C THR A 57 11.72 -2.13 -10.43
N ASP A 58 11.70 -2.22 -11.77
CA ASP A 58 10.55 -2.59 -12.57
C ASP A 58 10.00 -3.97 -12.18
N ARG A 59 10.88 -4.99 -12.16
CA ARG A 59 10.50 -6.35 -11.77
C ARG A 59 10.01 -6.42 -10.33
N ALA A 60 10.63 -5.67 -9.44
CA ALA A 60 10.26 -5.63 -8.04
C ALA A 60 8.87 -5.01 -7.81
N LEU A 61 8.57 -3.88 -8.47
CA LEU A 61 7.24 -3.26 -8.43
C LEU A 61 6.17 -4.23 -8.94
N VAL A 62 6.41 -4.86 -10.09
CA VAL A 62 5.48 -5.84 -10.67
C VAL A 62 5.31 -7.04 -9.77
N ALA A 63 6.39 -7.60 -9.21
CA ALA A 63 6.32 -8.71 -8.26
C ALA A 63 5.42 -8.37 -7.07
N GLY A 64 5.63 -7.21 -6.43
CA GLY A 64 4.80 -6.77 -5.32
C GLY A 64 3.32 -6.63 -5.70
N ILE A 65 3.01 -6.06 -6.87
CA ILE A 65 1.64 -5.94 -7.38
C ILE A 65 0.99 -7.32 -7.59
N LEU A 66 1.77 -8.33 -7.95
CA LEU A 66 1.31 -9.71 -8.09
C LEU A 66 1.25 -10.49 -6.76
N GLY A 67 1.52 -9.82 -5.63
CA GLY A 67 1.52 -10.45 -4.31
C GLY A 67 2.78 -11.28 -4.01
N ILE A 68 3.88 -11.04 -4.74
CA ILE A 68 5.16 -11.71 -4.57
C ILE A 68 6.06 -10.84 -3.69
N GLY A 69 6.55 -11.41 -2.57
CA GLY A 69 7.39 -10.70 -1.61
C GLY A 69 8.80 -10.39 -2.14
N ALA A 70 9.49 -9.51 -1.44
CA ALA A 70 10.84 -9.06 -1.81
C ALA A 70 11.91 -10.17 -1.70
N ASP A 71 11.66 -11.19 -0.91
CA ASP A 71 12.50 -12.35 -0.65
C ASP A 71 12.22 -13.54 -1.58
N ASP A 72 11.19 -13.45 -2.42
CA ASP A 72 10.79 -14.54 -3.32
C ASP A 72 11.61 -14.52 -4.61
N VAL A 73 12.15 -15.69 -4.99
CA VAL A 73 12.96 -15.87 -6.21
C VAL A 73 12.18 -15.53 -7.49
N ARG A 74 10.86 -15.67 -7.47
CA ARG A 74 9.94 -15.37 -8.59
C ARG A 74 9.91 -13.89 -8.95
N LEU A 75 10.43 -13.01 -8.09
CA LEU A 75 10.56 -11.57 -8.38
C LEU A 75 11.28 -11.33 -9.72
N ARG A 76 12.27 -12.17 -10.06
CA ARG A 76 13.07 -12.04 -11.28
C ARG A 76 12.27 -12.29 -12.56
N THR A 77 11.21 -13.08 -12.48
CA THR A 77 10.33 -13.47 -13.59
C THR A 77 8.92 -12.87 -13.46
N SER A 78 8.81 -11.74 -12.77
CA SER A 78 7.50 -11.14 -12.46
C SER A 78 6.71 -10.68 -13.70
N PHE A 79 7.37 -10.26 -14.78
CA PHE A 79 6.69 -9.90 -16.02
C PHE A 79 6.13 -11.13 -16.75
N GLU A 80 6.86 -12.24 -16.73
CA GLU A 80 6.39 -13.51 -17.26
C GLU A 80 5.17 -14.00 -16.49
N ILE A 81 5.22 -13.93 -15.16
CA ILE A 81 4.12 -14.28 -14.27
C ILE A 81 2.90 -13.38 -14.52
N ALA A 82 3.13 -12.05 -14.69
CA ALA A 82 2.05 -11.12 -15.04
C ALA A 82 1.35 -11.54 -16.34
N LYS A 83 2.12 -11.92 -17.37
CA LYS A 83 1.59 -12.40 -18.65
C LYS A 83 0.80 -13.71 -18.49
N GLU A 84 1.30 -14.67 -17.71
CA GLU A 84 0.61 -15.94 -17.43
C GLU A 84 -0.71 -15.72 -16.68
N ARG A 85 -0.75 -14.73 -15.79
CA ARG A 85 -1.96 -14.36 -15.03
C ARG A 85 -2.86 -13.35 -15.75
N HIS A 86 -2.53 -13.00 -17.00
CA HIS A 86 -3.28 -12.02 -17.82
C HIS A 86 -3.38 -10.64 -17.18
N VAL A 87 -2.37 -10.23 -16.41
CA VAL A 87 -2.26 -8.89 -15.83
C VAL A 87 -1.51 -7.97 -16.80
N GLU A 88 -2.18 -6.95 -17.32
CA GLU A 88 -1.56 -5.95 -18.18
C GLU A 88 -0.68 -5.01 -17.35
N ILE A 89 0.61 -4.92 -17.69
CA ILE A 89 1.58 -4.04 -17.01
C ILE A 89 2.05 -2.94 -17.95
N ASN A 90 1.80 -1.69 -17.56
CA ASN A 90 2.31 -0.50 -18.24
C ASN A 90 3.22 0.26 -17.27
N LEU A 91 4.51 0.37 -17.59
CA LEU A 91 5.48 1.07 -16.74
C LEU A 91 6.19 2.16 -17.56
N HIS A 92 6.10 3.40 -17.05
CA HIS A 92 6.66 4.57 -17.70
C HIS A 92 7.49 5.42 -16.73
N PRO A 93 8.67 5.88 -17.14
CA PRO A 93 9.39 6.91 -16.41
C PRO A 93 8.75 8.28 -16.66
N SER A 94 8.88 9.18 -15.68
CA SER A 94 8.42 10.56 -15.77
C SER A 94 9.50 11.51 -15.26
N ASP A 95 9.70 12.61 -15.99
CA ASP A 95 10.59 13.70 -15.59
C ASP A 95 9.90 14.78 -14.75
N ALA A 96 8.62 14.59 -14.41
CA ALA A 96 7.89 15.53 -13.57
C ALA A 96 8.55 15.66 -12.19
N GLU A 97 8.59 16.88 -11.68
CA GLU A 97 9.12 17.16 -10.35
C GLU A 97 8.24 16.52 -9.29
N VAL A 98 8.89 15.84 -8.34
CA VAL A 98 8.27 15.21 -7.18
C VAL A 98 8.98 15.62 -5.91
N ARG A 99 8.24 15.65 -4.79
CA ARG A 99 8.81 16.03 -3.47
C ARG A 99 9.88 15.06 -2.97
N HIS A 100 9.86 13.82 -3.44
CA HIS A 100 10.80 12.78 -3.01
C HIS A 100 11.41 12.07 -4.22
N PRO A 101 12.76 11.90 -4.28
CA PRO A 101 13.43 11.38 -5.48
C PRO A 101 13.10 9.92 -5.83
N ASN A 102 12.68 9.13 -4.85
CA ASN A 102 12.31 7.72 -5.03
C ASN A 102 10.80 7.56 -4.89
N THR A 103 10.06 8.09 -5.86
CA THR A 103 8.60 8.09 -5.88
C THR A 103 8.08 7.20 -7.01
N VAL A 104 6.99 6.51 -6.73
CA VAL A 104 6.21 5.75 -7.72
C VAL A 104 4.72 6.00 -7.52
N ARG A 105 4.00 6.20 -8.62
CA ARG A 105 2.54 6.20 -8.70
C ARG A 105 2.08 4.90 -9.33
N ILE A 106 1.20 4.18 -8.66
CA ILE A 106 0.66 2.90 -9.12
C ILE A 106 -0.85 3.06 -9.21
N ARG A 107 -1.39 2.78 -10.40
CA ARG A 107 -2.83 2.72 -10.64
C ARG A 107 -3.21 1.29 -11.01
N LEU A 108 -4.00 0.66 -10.14
CA LEU A 108 -4.51 -0.69 -10.33
C LEU A 108 -5.97 -0.64 -10.80
N THR A 109 -6.32 -1.49 -11.74
CA THR A 109 -7.70 -1.65 -12.24
C THR A 109 -8.11 -3.11 -12.11
N GLY A 110 -9.25 -3.36 -11.48
CA GLY A 110 -9.86 -4.69 -11.29
C GLY A 110 -10.74 -5.15 -12.45
N GLU A 111 -11.23 -6.36 -12.36
CA GLU A 111 -12.15 -6.94 -13.33
C GLU A 111 -13.48 -6.17 -13.42
N ASP A 112 -13.94 -5.63 -12.29
CA ASP A 112 -15.15 -4.79 -12.17
C ASP A 112 -14.93 -3.32 -12.58
N ASN A 113 -13.76 -2.99 -13.14
CA ASN A 113 -13.29 -1.64 -13.43
C ASN A 113 -13.10 -0.74 -12.19
N ARG A 114 -13.09 -1.30 -11.00
CA ARG A 114 -12.67 -0.59 -9.80
C ARG A 114 -11.23 -0.13 -9.95
N VAL A 115 -10.96 1.10 -9.55
CA VAL A 115 -9.63 1.70 -9.67
C VAL A 115 -9.11 2.07 -8.28
N LEU A 116 -7.85 1.75 -8.04
CA LEU A 116 -7.05 2.24 -6.93
C LEU A 116 -5.84 3.00 -7.48
N GLU A 117 -5.57 4.18 -6.97
CA GLU A 117 -4.34 4.89 -7.22
C GLU A 117 -3.59 5.14 -5.92
N VAL A 118 -2.31 4.81 -5.87
CA VAL A 118 -1.45 5.06 -4.72
C VAL A 118 -0.16 5.78 -5.14
N LEU A 119 0.33 6.67 -4.29
CA LEU A 119 1.66 7.27 -4.39
C LEU A 119 2.52 6.72 -3.27
N GLY A 120 3.55 5.96 -3.63
CA GLY A 120 4.50 5.38 -2.71
C GLY A 120 5.88 6.02 -2.82
N VAL A 121 6.58 6.11 -1.71
CA VAL A 121 7.97 6.60 -1.66
C VAL A 121 8.87 5.62 -0.92
N SER A 122 10.12 5.57 -1.34
CA SER A 122 11.18 4.86 -0.62
C SER A 122 11.90 5.82 0.31
N LEU A 123 11.89 5.54 1.60
CA LEU A 123 12.60 6.33 2.61
C LEU A 123 14.05 5.89 2.83
N GLY A 124 14.49 4.84 2.11
CA GLY A 124 15.79 4.20 2.32
C GLY A 124 15.76 3.17 3.46
N GLY A 125 16.83 2.36 3.57
CA GLY A 125 16.96 1.36 4.64
C GLY A 125 15.85 0.29 4.66
N GLY A 126 15.25 -0.02 3.53
CA GLY A 126 14.13 -0.96 3.46
C GLY A 126 12.76 -0.37 3.81
N LYS A 127 12.68 0.91 4.18
CA LYS A 127 11.44 1.57 4.60
C LYS A 127 10.70 2.20 3.43
N ILE A 128 9.38 2.07 3.49
CA ILE A 128 8.45 2.67 2.52
C ILE A 128 7.44 3.57 3.22
N GLU A 129 6.79 4.42 2.45
CA GLU A 129 5.60 5.15 2.89
C GLU A 129 4.65 5.35 1.71
N ILE A 130 3.41 4.95 1.85
CA ILE A 130 2.33 5.37 0.96
C ILE A 130 1.85 6.73 1.42
N ARG A 131 1.91 7.72 0.55
CA ARG A 131 1.60 9.13 0.83
C ARG A 131 0.26 9.60 0.29
N GLU A 132 -0.25 8.91 -0.74
CA GLU A 132 -1.57 9.21 -1.31
C GLU A 132 -2.30 7.92 -1.65
N ILE A 133 -3.62 7.91 -1.44
CA ILE A 133 -4.54 6.85 -1.85
C ILE A 133 -5.76 7.51 -2.46
N ASN A 134 -6.00 7.30 -3.76
CA ASN A 134 -7.12 7.90 -4.51
C ASN A 134 -7.21 9.42 -4.35
N GLY A 135 -6.06 10.11 -4.31
CA GLY A 135 -5.95 11.54 -4.11
C GLY A 135 -6.09 12.02 -2.66
N PHE A 136 -6.34 11.12 -1.70
CA PHE A 136 -6.29 11.45 -0.28
C PHE A 136 -4.87 11.35 0.23
N GLU A 137 -4.47 12.31 1.05
CA GLU A 137 -3.25 12.17 1.83
C GLU A 137 -3.33 10.91 2.71
N ALA A 138 -2.23 10.20 2.85
CA ALA A 138 -2.15 8.97 3.64
C ALA A 138 -0.75 8.86 4.27
N VAL A 139 -0.63 8.08 5.33
CA VAL A 139 0.66 7.69 5.91
C VAL A 139 0.58 6.22 6.29
N LEU A 140 1.12 5.36 5.41
CA LEU A 140 1.18 3.91 5.62
C LEU A 140 2.60 3.43 5.39
N THR A 141 3.22 2.87 6.42
CA THR A 141 4.61 2.36 6.37
C THR A 141 4.69 0.87 6.09
N GLY A 142 3.60 0.13 6.35
CA GLY A 142 3.57 -1.33 6.28
C GLY A 142 4.29 -2.01 7.44
N GLU A 143 4.53 -1.31 8.54
CA GLU A 143 5.14 -1.87 9.75
C GLU A 143 4.09 -2.37 10.76
N ASP A 144 2.85 -1.84 10.69
CA ASP A 144 1.79 -2.12 11.64
C ASP A 144 0.59 -2.84 11.00
N HIS A 145 -0.17 -3.57 11.81
CA HIS A 145 -1.53 -3.96 11.46
C HIS A 145 -2.36 -2.69 11.24
N THR A 146 -2.98 -2.57 10.09
CA THR A 146 -3.71 -1.34 9.74
C THR A 146 -5.15 -1.65 9.35
N LEU A 147 -6.08 -0.92 9.94
CA LEU A 147 -7.47 -0.85 9.54
C LEU A 147 -7.70 0.46 8.79
N MET A 148 -8.24 0.40 7.58
CA MET A 148 -8.64 1.57 6.82
C MET A 148 -10.14 1.58 6.62
N THR A 149 -10.78 2.72 6.88
CA THR A 149 -12.20 2.94 6.58
C THR A 149 -12.36 4.07 5.59
N PHE A 150 -13.14 3.81 4.54
CA PHE A 150 -13.60 4.83 3.59
C PHE A 150 -15.02 5.21 4.00
N HIS A 151 -15.27 6.49 4.29
CA HIS A 151 -16.53 6.91 4.87
C HIS A 151 -16.92 8.34 4.46
N HIS A 152 -18.15 8.73 4.71
CA HIS A 152 -18.57 10.14 4.65
C HIS A 152 -18.05 10.89 5.87
N ASP A 153 -17.62 12.14 5.68
CA ASP A 153 -17.19 13.03 6.76
C ASP A 153 -18.42 13.48 7.58
N LYS A 154 -18.87 12.63 8.51
CA LYS A 154 -20.01 12.88 9.39
C LYS A 154 -19.61 12.83 10.86
N PRO A 155 -20.20 13.66 11.74
CA PRO A 155 -20.03 13.53 13.17
C PRO A 155 -20.41 12.12 13.67
N GLY A 156 -19.61 11.58 14.60
CA GLY A 156 -19.86 10.31 15.27
C GLY A 156 -19.25 9.07 14.60
N ILE A 157 -18.77 9.11 13.35
CA ILE A 157 -18.15 7.93 12.73
C ILE A 157 -16.88 7.52 13.46
N ILE A 158 -15.99 8.47 13.73
CA ILE A 158 -14.76 8.20 14.50
C ILE A 158 -15.09 7.57 15.86
N ALA A 159 -16.05 8.16 16.58
CA ALA A 159 -16.47 7.65 17.90
C ALA A 159 -16.99 6.21 17.80
N ARG A 160 -17.85 5.90 16.86
CA ARG A 160 -18.42 4.53 16.69
C ARG A 160 -17.34 3.52 16.35
N VAL A 161 -16.41 3.85 15.43
CA VAL A 161 -15.30 2.94 15.07
C VAL A 161 -14.39 2.72 16.27
N SER A 162 -13.96 3.77 16.96
CA SER A 162 -13.08 3.64 18.13
C SER A 162 -13.74 2.92 19.30
N THR A 163 -15.04 3.16 19.55
CA THR A 163 -15.79 2.42 20.57
C THR A 163 -15.87 0.94 20.24
N LEU A 164 -16.14 0.57 18.97
CA LEU A 164 -16.22 -0.82 18.57
C LEU A 164 -14.86 -1.52 18.75
N LEU A 165 -13.75 -0.88 18.36
CA LEU A 165 -12.41 -1.42 18.58
C LEU A 165 -12.15 -1.63 20.09
N ALA A 166 -12.48 -0.64 20.91
CA ALA A 166 -12.32 -0.73 22.37
C ALA A 166 -13.16 -1.86 22.99
N MET A 167 -14.42 -2.04 22.55
CA MET A 167 -15.29 -3.14 23.01
C MET A 167 -14.76 -4.52 22.64
N LYS A 168 -13.94 -4.63 21.63
CA LYS A 168 -13.28 -5.87 21.17
C LYS A 168 -11.85 -6.01 21.71
N ASP A 169 -11.47 -5.18 22.69
CA ASP A 169 -10.14 -5.17 23.31
C ASP A 169 -8.98 -4.96 22.28
N ILE A 170 -9.25 -4.18 21.22
CA ILE A 170 -8.29 -3.85 20.18
C ILE A 170 -7.66 -2.50 20.51
N ASN A 171 -6.37 -2.52 20.86
CA ASN A 171 -5.65 -1.30 21.16
C ASN A 171 -5.21 -0.57 19.86
N VAL A 172 -5.37 0.75 19.87
CA VAL A 172 -5.02 1.64 18.76
C VAL A 172 -3.71 2.35 19.09
N SER A 173 -2.68 2.17 18.27
CA SER A 173 -1.40 2.86 18.41
C SER A 173 -1.42 4.25 17.76
N THR A 174 -2.00 4.36 16.56
CA THR A 174 -2.20 5.64 15.87
C THR A 174 -3.53 5.67 15.13
N MET A 175 -4.10 6.86 15.01
CA MET A 175 -5.30 7.09 14.20
C MET A 175 -5.14 8.41 13.46
N ARG A 176 -5.38 8.40 12.15
CA ARG A 176 -5.37 9.60 11.30
C ARG A 176 -6.60 9.61 10.42
N VAL A 177 -7.18 10.80 10.24
CA VAL A 177 -8.35 10.99 9.38
C VAL A 177 -8.02 12.06 8.36
N PHE A 178 -8.19 11.70 7.10
CA PHE A 178 -8.01 12.60 5.95
C PHE A 178 -9.36 12.76 5.26
N ARG A 179 -9.69 13.96 4.84
CA ARG A 179 -10.95 14.26 4.16
C ARG A 179 -10.72 15.09 2.90
N SER A 180 -11.53 14.87 1.87
CA SER A 180 -11.50 15.68 0.65
C SER A 180 -12.09 17.08 0.87
N GLY A 181 -13.09 17.17 1.75
CA GLY A 181 -13.76 18.39 2.13
C GLY A 181 -14.74 18.14 3.27
N ARG A 182 -15.29 19.19 3.83
CA ARG A 182 -16.28 19.09 4.90
C ARG A 182 -17.57 18.44 4.39
N ASN A 183 -18.06 17.42 5.10
CA ASN A 183 -19.23 16.61 4.74
C ASN A 183 -19.08 15.84 3.40
N GLU A 184 -17.86 15.61 2.95
CA GLU A 184 -17.57 14.84 1.75
C GLU A 184 -17.02 13.44 2.10
N ARG A 185 -16.06 12.95 1.32
CA ARG A 185 -15.40 11.67 1.54
C ARG A 185 -14.24 11.82 2.52
N ALA A 186 -14.07 10.82 3.35
CA ALA A 186 -12.94 10.74 4.27
C ALA A 186 -12.36 9.32 4.28
N VAL A 187 -11.07 9.24 4.64
CA VAL A 187 -10.36 8.00 4.91
C VAL A 187 -9.81 8.08 6.33
N MET A 188 -10.11 7.08 7.14
CA MET A 188 -9.50 6.93 8.47
C MET A 188 -8.54 5.74 8.43
N ILE A 189 -7.31 5.98 8.82
CA ILE A 189 -6.21 5.01 8.89
C ILE A 189 -5.88 4.79 10.35
N ILE A 190 -6.03 3.55 10.80
CA ILE A 190 -5.87 3.15 12.20
C ILE A 190 -4.81 2.06 12.26
N ALA A 191 -3.70 2.33 12.94
CA ALA A 191 -2.73 1.30 13.29
C ALA A 191 -3.13 0.65 14.62
N THR A 192 -3.05 -0.67 14.68
CA THR A 192 -3.44 -1.46 15.86
C THR A 192 -2.30 -2.38 16.29
N ASP A 193 -2.24 -2.72 17.58
CA ASP A 193 -1.18 -3.59 18.13
C ASP A 193 -1.28 -5.04 17.62
N GLY A 194 -2.43 -5.42 17.09
CA GLY A 194 -2.66 -6.74 16.54
C GLY A 194 -3.70 -6.74 15.41
N ARG A 195 -3.86 -7.88 14.76
CA ARG A 195 -4.82 -8.05 13.67
C ARG A 195 -6.25 -7.78 14.13
N VAL A 196 -6.97 -6.93 13.40
CA VAL A 196 -8.40 -6.71 13.59
C VAL A 196 -9.16 -7.95 13.08
N PRO A 197 -9.98 -8.62 13.92
CA PRO A 197 -10.77 -9.77 13.51
C PRO A 197 -11.77 -9.44 12.41
N ASN A 198 -12.00 -10.38 11.49
CA ASN A 198 -12.94 -10.19 10.38
C ASN A 198 -14.36 -9.85 10.87
N GLU A 199 -14.80 -10.40 12.00
CA GLU A 199 -16.08 -10.06 12.62
C GLU A 199 -16.16 -8.55 12.94
N SER A 200 -15.11 -7.98 13.53
CA SER A 200 -15.04 -6.54 13.83
C SER A 200 -15.05 -5.70 12.55
N VAL A 201 -14.38 -6.16 11.51
CA VAL A 201 -14.41 -5.50 10.18
C VAL A 201 -15.83 -5.45 9.64
N GLU A 202 -16.57 -6.56 9.71
CA GLU A 202 -17.96 -6.61 9.23
C GLU A 202 -18.92 -5.78 10.10
N GLU A 203 -18.65 -5.67 11.40
CA GLU A 203 -19.41 -4.76 12.26
C GLU A 203 -19.16 -3.29 11.91
N ILE A 204 -17.90 -2.91 11.63
CA ILE A 204 -17.55 -1.54 11.21
C ILE A 204 -18.18 -1.20 9.87
N LYS A 205 -18.24 -2.13 8.91
CA LYS A 205 -18.92 -1.92 7.61
C LYS A 205 -20.40 -1.58 7.75
N LYS A 206 -21.06 -2.00 8.83
CA LYS A 206 -22.48 -1.71 9.11
C LYS A 206 -22.72 -0.33 9.69
N ILE A 207 -21.68 0.40 10.06
CA ILE A 207 -21.82 1.77 10.59
C ILE A 207 -22.32 2.68 9.47
N ASP A 208 -23.45 3.36 9.71
CA ASP A 208 -23.99 4.31 8.73
C ASP A 208 -22.96 5.38 8.36
N GLY A 209 -22.75 5.55 7.06
CA GLY A 209 -21.75 6.44 6.49
C GLY A 209 -20.39 5.79 6.22
N VAL A 210 -20.14 4.54 6.64
CA VAL A 210 -18.97 3.76 6.22
C VAL A 210 -19.26 3.09 4.88
N ASN A 211 -18.39 3.32 3.89
CA ASN A 211 -18.55 2.81 2.53
C ASN A 211 -17.75 1.53 2.30
N ASN A 212 -16.55 1.47 2.87
CA ASN A 212 -15.67 0.30 2.75
C ASN A 212 -14.71 0.24 3.95
N VAL A 213 -14.30 -0.97 4.28
CA VAL A 213 -13.31 -1.26 5.33
C VAL A 213 -12.34 -2.32 4.80
N ILE A 214 -11.06 -2.05 4.93
CA ILE A 214 -10.00 -3.00 4.58
C ILE A 214 -9.01 -3.14 5.75
N THR A 215 -8.39 -4.31 5.85
CA THR A 215 -7.29 -4.56 6.76
C THR A 215 -6.03 -4.87 5.99
N ILE A 216 -4.91 -4.36 6.48
CA ILE A 216 -3.59 -4.56 5.90
C ILE A 216 -2.71 -5.17 6.98
N LEU A 217 -2.07 -6.29 6.66
CA LEU A 217 -1.08 -6.92 7.52
C LEU A 217 0.27 -6.23 7.34
N PRO A 218 1.14 -6.28 8.35
CA PRO A 218 2.55 -5.87 8.20
C PRO A 218 3.21 -6.59 7.02
N LEU A 219 4.15 -5.89 6.33
CA LEU A 219 4.88 -6.39 5.17
C LEU A 219 6.11 -7.19 5.60
#